data_33db29744828f6617cb4c9608017013f
#
_entry.id   33db29744828f6617cb4c9608017013f
#
_cell.length_a   1.000
_cell.length_b   1.000
_cell.length_c   1.000
_cell.angle_alpha   90.00
_cell.angle_beta   90.00
_cell.angle_gamma   90.00
#
_symmetry.space_group_name_H-M   'P 1'
#
loop_
_entity.id
_entity.type
_entity.pdbx_description
1 polymer ?
#
loop_
_entity_poly.entity_id
_entity_poly.type
_entity_poly.pdbx_seq_one_letter_code
_entity_poly.pdbx_strand_id
1 'polypeptide(L)'
;MFIGLDRGHFLSPTGQCKTFDASADGYCRGEGCGVFVLKRLSDALDENDRILGVIRGIEVNQSGKAQSITHPHVPTQATLFRHLLSNSGVDANSVNVVEAHGTGTQAGDKNEMRSIRQVLAVGRLPNNPLYVTSIKANIGHLEAASGCASLAKVLLMLLRQVVPRQISLRTLNPGIAPLATDNTVIPTINVPWHRAKEGSPRIALVNNFGASGSNAAVLVEEHMSEQSPLSELLDGISYVFGLSAKDGPSLDALRSKYLTWLQDIPTQRIIDVAYTMTARRQVYPYRLAVTARNRAELVNALASAPFTRVSKDLSGVIFIFTGQGKCYRGMGRMLYLTSHIFKRYIDECHKILIFSGFAGIVSIFTANLTADDSGATYAEGCHCAVFSIEFALAKLWIYLGIKPVAVVGHRYVIKKTRLKILFTKSNLNLNAIQSG
;
A
#
# COMPACT_ATOMS: atom_id res chain seq x y z
N MET A 1 26.42 -15.58 27.61
CA MET A 1 26.36 -16.01 26.20
C MET A 1 27.62 -15.63 25.43
N PHE A 2 28.05 -14.35 25.37
CA PHE A 2 29.20 -13.89 24.59
C PHE A 2 30.47 -14.70 24.88
N ILE A 3 30.91 -14.76 26.16
CA ILE A 3 32.11 -15.53 26.60
C ILE A 3 32.04 -17.01 26.17
N GLY A 4 30.84 -17.65 26.22
CA GLY A 4 30.69 -19.03 25.82
C GLY A 4 30.86 -19.24 24.31
N LEU A 5 30.33 -18.31 23.50
CA LEU A 5 30.47 -18.33 22.04
C LEU A 5 31.92 -18.07 21.62
N ASP A 6 32.61 -17.16 22.30
CA ASP A 6 34.00 -16.85 22.06
C ASP A 6 34.91 -18.05 22.40
N ARG A 7 34.72 -18.67 23.57
CA ARG A 7 35.42 -19.90 23.97
C ARG A 7 35.14 -21.09 23.02
N GLY A 8 33.94 -21.12 22.43
CA GLY A 8 33.55 -22.10 21.44
C GLY A 8 34.09 -21.83 20.04
N HIS A 9 34.85 -20.74 19.84
CA HIS A 9 35.40 -20.29 18.55
C HIS A 9 34.32 -20.06 17.48
N PHE A 10 33.13 -19.58 17.88
CA PHE A 10 32.06 -19.18 16.95
C PHE A 10 32.21 -17.74 16.51
N LEU A 11 32.80 -16.88 17.36
CA LEU A 11 32.94 -15.47 17.08
C LEU A 11 34.21 -15.15 16.28
N SER A 12 34.08 -14.20 15.36
CA SER A 12 35.22 -13.68 14.59
C SER A 12 36.12 -12.85 15.50
N PRO A 13 37.42 -13.19 15.61
CA PRO A 13 38.39 -12.39 16.36
C PRO A 13 38.66 -11.03 15.70
N THR A 14 38.26 -10.85 14.44
CA THR A 14 38.39 -9.59 13.70
C THR A 14 37.11 -8.75 13.72
N GLY A 15 36.04 -9.23 14.41
CA GLY A 15 34.81 -8.49 14.60
C GLY A 15 33.97 -8.27 13.34
N GLN A 16 34.05 -9.19 12.35
CA GLN A 16 33.32 -9.05 11.09
C GLN A 16 32.78 -10.40 10.58
N CYS A 17 31.56 -10.41 10.06
CA CYS A 17 31.05 -11.54 9.27
C CYS A 17 31.61 -11.46 7.85
N LYS A 18 32.64 -12.24 7.57
CA LYS A 18 33.27 -12.32 6.24
C LYS A 18 32.57 -13.38 5.38
N THR A 19 31.29 -13.12 5.11
CA THR A 19 30.41 -14.05 4.43
C THR A 19 30.98 -14.48 3.08
N PHE A 20 31.07 -15.79 2.84
CA PHE A 20 31.57 -16.47 1.65
C PHE A 20 33.06 -16.27 1.34
N ASP A 21 33.79 -15.53 2.18
CA ASP A 21 35.22 -15.23 1.96
C ASP A 21 36.14 -16.36 2.45
N ALA A 22 37.28 -16.51 1.79
CA ALA A 22 38.30 -17.49 2.18
C ALA A 22 38.88 -17.23 3.59
N SER A 23 38.84 -15.95 4.05
CA SER A 23 39.28 -15.52 5.37
C SER A 23 38.19 -15.55 6.43
N ALA A 24 37.03 -16.20 6.14
CA ALA A 24 35.94 -16.36 7.11
C ALA A 24 36.44 -17.06 8.37
N ASP A 25 36.26 -16.42 9.54
CA ASP A 25 36.84 -16.83 10.82
C ASP A 25 35.82 -16.86 11.97
N GLY A 26 34.54 -16.82 11.65
CA GLY A 26 33.45 -16.75 12.60
C GLY A 26 32.51 -15.58 12.31
N TYR A 27 31.52 -15.37 13.16
CA TYR A 27 30.57 -14.27 12.98
C TYR A 27 30.76 -13.14 14.03
N CYS A 28 30.36 -11.95 13.66
CA CYS A 28 30.27 -10.81 14.58
C CYS A 28 28.82 -10.69 15.04
N ARG A 29 28.60 -10.48 16.34
CA ARG A 29 27.26 -10.26 16.90
C ARG A 29 26.79 -8.84 16.64
N GLY A 30 25.51 -8.72 16.35
CA GLY A 30 24.75 -7.47 16.32
C GLY A 30 23.51 -7.58 17.21
N GLU A 31 22.81 -6.49 17.37
CA GLU A 31 21.53 -6.41 18.11
C GLU A 31 20.50 -5.69 17.26
N GLY A 32 19.22 -6.01 17.47
CA GLY A 32 18.15 -5.34 16.76
C GLY A 32 16.77 -5.81 17.18
N CYS A 33 15.78 -5.04 16.75
CA CYS A 33 14.37 -5.36 16.86
C CYS A 33 13.70 -5.00 15.53
N GLY A 34 12.95 -5.93 14.96
CA GLY A 34 12.17 -5.73 13.74
C GLY A 34 10.68 -5.90 14.03
N VAL A 35 9.87 -4.98 13.52
CA VAL A 35 8.40 -5.07 13.57
C VAL A 35 7.85 -5.01 12.15
N PHE A 36 7.03 -5.99 11.79
CA PHE A 36 6.37 -6.08 10.49
C PHE A 36 4.87 -6.12 10.70
N VAL A 37 4.15 -5.32 9.90
CA VAL A 37 2.70 -5.39 9.84
C VAL A 37 2.32 -6.38 8.75
N LEU A 38 1.66 -7.46 9.14
CA LEU A 38 1.18 -8.50 8.23
C LEU A 38 -0.34 -8.41 8.09
N LYS A 39 -0.81 -8.65 6.86
CA LYS A 39 -2.23 -8.66 6.54
C LYS A 39 -2.49 -9.66 5.43
N ARG A 40 -3.69 -10.24 5.37
CA ARG A 40 -4.07 -11.05 4.21
C ARG A 40 -4.03 -10.20 2.94
N LEU A 41 -3.55 -10.77 1.85
CA LEU A 41 -3.40 -10.04 0.58
C LEU A 41 -4.73 -9.46 0.09
N SER A 42 -5.82 -10.24 0.15
CA SER A 42 -7.16 -9.76 -0.21
C SER A 42 -7.57 -8.52 0.59
N ASP A 43 -7.38 -8.55 1.92
CA ASP A 43 -7.76 -7.44 2.80
C ASP A 43 -6.88 -6.20 2.54
N ALA A 44 -5.60 -6.42 2.24
CA ALA A 44 -4.67 -5.34 1.90
C ALA A 44 -5.03 -4.66 0.56
N LEU A 45 -5.49 -5.45 -0.42
CA LEU A 45 -5.97 -4.95 -1.71
C LEU A 45 -7.29 -4.18 -1.54
N ASP A 46 -8.26 -4.76 -0.83
CA ASP A 46 -9.58 -4.16 -0.59
C ASP A 46 -9.47 -2.83 0.17
N GLU A 47 -8.53 -2.74 1.11
CA GLU A 47 -8.28 -1.52 1.86
C GLU A 47 -7.26 -0.58 1.20
N ASN A 48 -6.76 -0.93 0.01
CA ASN A 48 -5.75 -0.17 -0.72
C ASN A 48 -4.51 0.13 0.13
N ASP A 49 -4.00 -0.89 0.84
CA ASP A 49 -2.78 -0.77 1.65
C ASP A 49 -1.53 -0.74 0.77
N ARG A 50 -0.48 -0.07 1.24
CA ARG A 50 0.82 -0.14 0.59
C ARG A 50 1.48 -1.49 0.86
N ILE A 51 1.51 -2.37 -0.13
CA ILE A 51 2.14 -3.68 -0.04
C ILE A 51 3.62 -3.55 -0.44
N LEU A 52 4.52 -3.90 0.49
CA LEU A 52 5.96 -3.88 0.25
C LEU A 52 6.48 -5.19 -0.34
N GLY A 53 5.78 -6.29 -0.10
CA GLY A 53 6.05 -7.61 -0.62
C GLY A 53 4.99 -8.60 -0.18
N VAL A 54 4.88 -9.72 -0.86
CA VAL A 54 3.92 -10.79 -0.59
C VAL A 54 4.67 -12.03 -0.11
N ILE A 55 4.30 -12.56 1.05
CA ILE A 55 4.83 -13.85 1.52
C ILE A 55 4.10 -14.95 0.75
N ARG A 56 4.82 -15.66 -0.12
CA ARG A 56 4.30 -16.75 -0.94
C ARG A 56 4.27 -18.09 -0.19
N GLY A 57 5.20 -18.27 0.71
CA GLY A 57 5.30 -19.48 1.51
C GLY A 57 6.36 -19.34 2.59
N ILE A 58 6.20 -20.18 3.61
CA ILE A 58 7.16 -20.35 4.70
C ILE A 58 7.29 -21.83 4.99
N GLU A 59 8.50 -22.26 5.29
CA GLU A 59 8.78 -23.65 5.65
C GLU A 59 9.81 -23.70 6.77
N VAL A 60 9.69 -24.69 7.65
CA VAL A 60 10.62 -24.94 8.74
C VAL A 60 10.92 -26.43 8.84
N ASN A 61 12.16 -26.77 9.17
CA ASN A 61 12.53 -28.15 9.48
C ASN A 61 13.68 -28.22 10.49
N GLN A 62 14.11 -29.42 10.83
CA GLN A 62 15.13 -29.69 11.83
C GLN A 62 16.21 -30.60 11.30
N SER A 63 17.48 -30.22 11.47
CA SER A 63 18.66 -30.99 11.05
C SER A 63 19.04 -32.08 12.09
N GLY A 64 18.13 -32.96 12.42
CA GLY A 64 18.37 -34.04 13.42
C GLY A 64 19.44 -35.04 13.03
N LYS A 65 19.89 -35.06 11.75
CA LYS A 65 20.94 -35.98 11.24
C LYS A 65 22.28 -35.23 11.03
N ALA A 66 22.46 -34.03 11.55
CA ALA A 66 23.71 -33.30 11.48
C ALA A 66 24.81 -34.01 12.30
N GLN A 67 26.04 -34.00 11.79
CA GLN A 67 27.17 -34.64 12.48
C GLN A 67 27.54 -33.96 13.79
N SER A 68 27.37 -32.67 13.86
CA SER A 68 27.54 -31.86 15.07
C SER A 68 26.78 -30.56 14.99
N ILE A 69 26.68 -29.83 16.09
CA ILE A 69 26.05 -28.52 16.19
C ILE A 69 26.72 -27.48 15.25
N THR A 70 27.98 -27.68 14.90
CA THR A 70 28.76 -26.75 14.04
C THR A 70 28.70 -27.07 12.56
N HIS A 71 28.10 -28.21 12.18
CA HIS A 71 28.06 -28.69 10.79
C HIS A 71 26.63 -28.72 10.24
N PRO A 72 26.18 -27.67 9.54
CA PRO A 72 24.89 -27.65 8.89
C PRO A 72 24.70 -28.85 7.95
N HIS A 73 23.50 -29.45 7.97
CA HIS A 73 23.19 -30.65 7.19
C HIS A 73 22.59 -30.28 5.83
N VAL A 74 23.40 -30.32 4.78
CA VAL A 74 23.03 -29.95 3.40
C VAL A 74 21.74 -30.61 2.91
N PRO A 75 21.54 -31.96 3.07
CA PRO A 75 20.29 -32.58 2.60
C PRO A 75 19.03 -32.03 3.25
N THR A 76 19.08 -31.71 4.56
CA THR A 76 17.93 -31.17 5.28
C THR A 76 17.61 -29.74 4.81
N GLN A 77 18.63 -28.89 4.59
CA GLN A 77 18.43 -27.56 4.03
C GLN A 77 17.88 -27.62 2.59
N ALA A 78 18.42 -28.49 1.74
CA ALA A 78 17.91 -28.68 0.38
C ALA A 78 16.46 -29.19 0.37
N THR A 79 16.08 -30.08 1.31
CA THR A 79 14.69 -30.54 1.48
C THR A 79 13.77 -29.41 1.91
N LEU A 80 14.21 -28.52 2.82
CA LEU A 80 13.48 -27.32 3.21
C LEU A 80 13.11 -26.47 1.98
N PHE A 81 14.10 -26.19 1.13
CA PHE A 81 13.87 -25.36 -0.07
C PHE A 81 12.94 -26.04 -1.08
N ARG A 82 13.09 -27.37 -1.31
CA ARG A 82 12.18 -28.10 -2.21
C ARG A 82 10.75 -28.11 -1.71
N HIS A 83 10.52 -28.34 -0.42
CA HIS A 83 9.19 -28.31 0.17
C HIS A 83 8.59 -26.91 0.07
N LEU A 84 9.36 -25.88 0.40
CA LEU A 84 8.91 -24.49 0.28
C LEU A 84 8.47 -24.14 -1.15
N LEU A 85 9.27 -24.47 -2.16
CA LEU A 85 8.94 -24.25 -3.57
C LEU A 85 7.69 -25.04 -3.99
N SER A 86 7.63 -26.32 -3.65
CA SER A 86 6.50 -27.18 -3.98
C SER A 86 5.19 -26.70 -3.34
N ASN A 87 5.23 -26.40 -2.03
CA ASN A 87 4.03 -25.97 -1.29
C ASN A 87 3.52 -24.59 -1.72
N SER A 88 4.41 -23.72 -2.17
CA SER A 88 4.05 -22.36 -2.67
C SER A 88 3.75 -22.34 -4.17
N GLY A 89 3.96 -23.41 -4.91
CA GLY A 89 3.78 -23.48 -6.35
C GLY A 89 4.74 -22.56 -7.13
N VAL A 90 5.92 -22.29 -6.58
CA VAL A 90 6.93 -21.40 -7.17
C VAL A 90 8.00 -22.22 -7.87
N ASP A 91 8.25 -21.93 -9.14
CA ASP A 91 9.36 -22.51 -9.89
C ASP A 91 10.72 -22.00 -9.38
N ALA A 92 11.69 -22.91 -9.24
CA ALA A 92 13.02 -22.59 -8.74
C ALA A 92 13.73 -21.49 -9.57
N ASN A 93 13.52 -21.47 -10.88
CA ASN A 93 14.12 -20.47 -11.78
C ASN A 93 13.45 -19.09 -11.67
N SER A 94 12.25 -18.99 -11.08
CA SER A 94 11.62 -17.72 -10.76
C SER A 94 12.23 -17.01 -9.56
N VAL A 95 12.91 -17.77 -8.67
CA VAL A 95 13.64 -17.23 -7.51
C VAL A 95 15.04 -16.88 -7.96
N ASN A 96 15.36 -15.62 -8.19
CA ASN A 96 16.69 -15.21 -8.66
C ASN A 96 17.51 -14.42 -7.62
N VAL A 97 17.01 -14.31 -6.39
CA VAL A 97 17.76 -13.75 -5.26
C VAL A 97 17.62 -14.68 -4.05
N VAL A 98 18.71 -14.91 -3.36
CA VAL A 98 18.74 -15.55 -2.03
C VAL A 98 19.42 -14.61 -1.04
N GLU A 99 18.69 -14.25 0.00
CA GLU A 99 19.26 -13.63 1.20
C GLU A 99 19.61 -14.74 2.17
N ALA A 100 20.87 -15.14 2.13
CA ALA A 100 21.38 -16.30 2.83
C ALA A 100 21.59 -16.06 4.34
N HIS A 101 21.65 -17.12 5.11
CA HIS A 101 22.09 -17.05 6.49
C HIS A 101 23.52 -16.49 6.58
N GLY A 102 24.46 -16.98 5.79
CA GLY A 102 25.74 -16.35 5.47
C GLY A 102 26.48 -15.75 6.66
N THR A 103 26.85 -16.56 7.64
CA THR A 103 27.45 -16.08 8.90
C THR A 103 28.93 -15.75 8.83
N GLY A 104 29.64 -16.16 7.78
CA GLY A 104 31.09 -16.01 7.67
C GLY A 104 31.85 -17.12 8.41
N THR A 105 31.30 -18.34 8.42
CA THR A 105 31.99 -19.52 8.97
C THR A 105 32.37 -20.47 7.83
N GLN A 106 33.58 -21.07 7.92
CA GLN A 106 34.13 -21.91 6.83
C GLN A 106 33.19 -23.08 6.45
N ALA A 107 32.65 -23.79 7.42
CA ALA A 107 31.77 -24.92 7.18
C ALA A 107 30.33 -24.48 6.89
N GLY A 108 29.85 -23.42 7.55
CA GLY A 108 28.48 -22.92 7.40
C GLY A 108 28.23 -22.42 5.98
N ASP A 109 29.03 -21.47 5.53
CA ASP A 109 28.85 -20.82 4.22
C ASP A 109 28.99 -21.81 3.07
N LYS A 110 29.97 -22.74 3.16
CA LYS A 110 30.16 -23.83 2.19
C LYS A 110 28.92 -24.73 2.07
N ASN A 111 28.40 -25.19 3.19
CA ASN A 111 27.27 -26.11 3.22
C ASN A 111 25.98 -25.44 2.77
N GLU A 112 25.77 -24.22 3.17
CA GLU A 112 24.64 -23.40 2.75
C GLU A 112 24.67 -23.16 1.22
N MET A 113 25.77 -22.70 0.68
CA MET A 113 25.92 -22.52 -0.77
C MET A 113 25.68 -23.82 -1.54
N ARG A 114 26.11 -24.95 -1.02
CA ARG A 114 25.84 -26.26 -1.63
C ARG A 114 24.35 -26.57 -1.63
N SER A 115 23.63 -26.37 -0.52
CA SER A 115 22.19 -26.63 -0.42
C SER A 115 21.36 -25.69 -1.32
N ILE A 116 21.69 -24.40 -1.37
CA ILE A 116 21.06 -23.41 -2.24
C ILE A 116 21.21 -23.81 -3.70
N ARG A 117 22.45 -24.08 -4.14
CA ARG A 117 22.75 -24.37 -5.54
C ARG A 117 22.15 -25.67 -6.04
N GLN A 118 22.08 -26.71 -5.17
CA GLN A 118 21.42 -27.98 -5.50
C GLN A 118 19.92 -27.85 -5.83
N VAL A 119 19.28 -26.78 -5.42
CA VAL A 119 17.83 -26.59 -5.60
C VAL A 119 17.54 -25.42 -6.54
N LEU A 120 18.24 -24.31 -6.39
CA LEU A 120 17.91 -23.06 -7.06
C LEU A 120 18.81 -22.74 -8.27
N ALA A 121 19.97 -23.40 -8.41
CA ALA A 121 20.88 -23.09 -9.52
C ALA A 121 20.85 -24.13 -10.66
N VAL A 122 20.01 -25.15 -10.56
CA VAL A 122 19.92 -26.20 -11.58
C VAL A 122 19.31 -25.66 -12.88
N GLY A 123 20.04 -25.81 -13.99
CA GLY A 123 19.56 -25.43 -15.32
C GLY A 123 19.41 -23.92 -15.53
N ARG A 124 20.08 -23.08 -14.74
CA ARG A 124 20.00 -21.63 -14.89
C ARG A 124 20.68 -21.13 -16.14
N LEU A 125 20.05 -20.19 -16.78
CA LEU A 125 20.56 -19.50 -17.95
C LEU A 125 21.38 -18.25 -17.55
N PRO A 126 22.36 -17.83 -18.36
CA PRO A 126 23.19 -16.65 -18.09
C PRO A 126 22.39 -15.35 -17.94
N ASN A 127 21.26 -15.22 -18.60
CA ASN A 127 20.38 -14.05 -18.52
C ASN A 127 19.45 -14.05 -17.28
N ASN A 128 19.45 -15.12 -16.48
CA ASN A 128 18.72 -15.23 -15.22
C ASN A 128 19.61 -15.82 -14.11
N PRO A 129 20.70 -15.14 -13.71
CA PRO A 129 21.59 -15.64 -12.69
C PRO A 129 20.92 -15.73 -11.31
N LEU A 130 21.48 -16.59 -10.44
CA LEU A 130 21.09 -16.65 -9.03
C LEU A 130 22.01 -15.74 -8.21
N TYR A 131 21.47 -14.64 -7.72
CA TYR A 131 22.20 -13.76 -6.81
C TYR A 131 22.10 -14.26 -5.37
N VAL A 132 23.24 -14.38 -4.70
CA VAL A 132 23.31 -14.78 -3.28
C VAL A 132 23.97 -13.68 -2.47
N THR A 133 23.30 -13.20 -1.43
CA THR A 133 23.78 -12.13 -0.54
C THR A 133 23.50 -12.45 0.92
N SER A 134 24.12 -11.74 1.85
CA SER A 134 23.79 -11.77 3.27
C SER A 134 24.00 -10.41 3.91
N ILE A 135 22.98 -9.93 4.63
CA ILE A 135 23.04 -8.66 5.40
C ILE A 135 24.05 -8.71 6.55
N LYS A 136 24.39 -9.92 7.00
CA LYS A 136 25.27 -10.11 8.17
C LYS A 136 26.66 -9.53 7.95
N ALA A 137 27.15 -9.47 6.71
CA ALA A 137 28.38 -8.78 6.39
C ALA A 137 28.35 -7.26 6.70
N ASN A 138 27.15 -6.66 6.68
CA ASN A 138 26.95 -5.23 6.90
C ASN A 138 26.74 -4.86 8.37
N ILE A 139 25.94 -5.65 9.09
CA ILE A 139 25.44 -5.29 10.43
C ILE A 139 25.69 -6.37 11.51
N GLY A 140 26.42 -7.43 11.15
CA GLY A 140 26.64 -8.56 12.03
C GLY A 140 25.43 -9.50 12.13
N HIS A 141 25.54 -10.51 12.97
CA HIS A 141 24.49 -11.47 13.24
C HIS A 141 23.63 -11.00 14.42
N LEU A 142 22.37 -10.63 14.14
CA LEU A 142 21.45 -10.10 15.12
C LEU A 142 20.75 -11.20 15.96
N GLU A 143 21.30 -12.42 15.97
CA GLU A 143 20.76 -13.59 16.70
C GLU A 143 19.25 -13.78 16.39
N ALA A 144 18.39 -13.65 17.40
CA ALA A 144 16.93 -13.81 17.23
C ALA A 144 16.32 -12.84 16.22
N ALA A 145 16.89 -11.64 16.05
CA ALA A 145 16.41 -10.63 15.10
C ALA A 145 17.02 -10.77 13.69
N SER A 146 17.88 -11.77 13.43
CA SER A 146 18.58 -11.90 12.15
C SER A 146 17.63 -12.11 10.96
N GLY A 147 16.56 -12.89 11.16
CA GLY A 147 15.51 -13.07 10.15
C GLY A 147 14.77 -11.80 9.81
N CYS A 148 14.49 -10.95 10.81
CA CYS A 148 13.89 -9.64 10.60
C CYS A 148 14.80 -8.74 9.75
N ALA A 149 16.11 -8.70 10.02
CA ALA A 149 17.06 -7.93 9.23
C ALA A 149 17.12 -8.40 7.78
N SER A 150 17.16 -9.71 7.54
CA SER A 150 17.14 -10.32 6.21
C SER A 150 15.86 -9.98 5.45
N LEU A 151 14.70 -10.10 6.10
CA LEU A 151 13.40 -9.74 5.48
C LEU A 151 13.34 -8.24 5.15
N ALA A 152 13.75 -7.36 6.08
CA ALA A 152 13.78 -5.93 5.83
C ALA A 152 14.68 -5.55 4.63
N LYS A 153 15.85 -6.20 4.51
CA LYS A 153 16.74 -6.01 3.35
C LYS A 153 16.03 -6.41 2.06
N VAL A 154 15.39 -7.57 2.00
CA VAL A 154 14.70 -8.04 0.79
C VAL A 154 13.56 -7.10 0.40
N LEU A 155 12.76 -6.62 1.35
CA LEU A 155 11.72 -5.63 1.08
C LEU A 155 12.30 -4.31 0.51
N LEU A 156 13.45 -3.86 1.02
CA LEU A 156 14.15 -2.70 0.47
C LEU A 156 14.72 -2.97 -0.92
N MET A 157 15.23 -4.17 -1.17
CA MET A 157 15.71 -4.59 -2.49
C MET A 157 14.56 -4.62 -3.52
N LEU A 158 13.38 -5.13 -3.15
CA LEU A 158 12.19 -5.09 -4.00
C LEU A 158 11.78 -3.64 -4.31
N LEU A 159 11.74 -2.79 -3.29
CA LEU A 159 11.40 -1.38 -3.43
C LEU A 159 12.37 -0.61 -4.33
N ARG A 160 13.69 -0.88 -4.20
CA ARG A 160 14.76 -0.19 -4.94
C ARG A 160 15.09 -0.88 -6.26
N GLN A 161 14.64 -2.11 -6.48
CA GLN A 161 14.94 -2.95 -7.63
C GLN A 161 16.47 -3.14 -7.85
N VAL A 162 17.19 -3.28 -6.74
CA VAL A 162 18.65 -3.40 -6.72
C VAL A 162 19.04 -4.55 -5.80
N VAL A 163 19.98 -5.38 -6.25
CA VAL A 163 20.70 -6.32 -5.40
C VAL A 163 21.99 -5.63 -4.94
N PRO A 164 22.14 -5.32 -3.64
CA PRO A 164 23.32 -4.65 -3.14
C PRO A 164 24.54 -5.59 -3.16
N ARG A 165 25.72 -5.00 -3.29
CA ARG A 165 26.97 -5.75 -3.24
C ARG A 165 27.15 -6.47 -1.92
N GLN A 166 27.73 -7.67 -1.98
CA GLN A 166 28.24 -8.40 -0.81
C GLN A 166 29.55 -7.76 -0.37
N ILE A 167 29.54 -7.05 0.73
CA ILE A 167 30.76 -6.48 1.30
C ILE A 167 31.62 -7.59 1.93
N SER A 168 32.91 -7.32 2.17
CA SER A 168 33.85 -8.24 2.80
C SER A 168 34.23 -9.49 1.99
N LEU A 169 33.67 -9.68 0.80
CA LEU A 169 34.09 -10.74 -0.11
C LEU A 169 35.29 -10.22 -0.94
N ARG A 170 36.48 -10.79 -0.68
CA ARG A 170 37.73 -10.51 -1.43
C ARG A 170 38.17 -11.72 -2.27
N THR A 171 38.12 -12.87 -1.65
CA THR A 171 38.47 -14.16 -2.26
C THR A 171 37.40 -15.18 -1.88
N LEU A 172 36.84 -15.86 -2.88
CA LEU A 172 35.82 -16.88 -2.61
C LEU A 172 36.37 -17.98 -1.73
N ASN A 173 35.64 -18.42 -0.73
CA ASN A 173 35.95 -19.58 0.12
C ASN A 173 36.26 -20.80 -0.78
N PRO A 174 37.46 -21.41 -0.70
CA PRO A 174 37.86 -22.52 -1.59
C PRO A 174 36.98 -23.77 -1.42
N GLY A 175 36.24 -23.88 -0.32
CA GLY A 175 35.26 -24.92 -0.12
C GLY A 175 33.96 -24.74 -0.91
N ILE A 176 33.72 -23.56 -1.49
CA ILE A 176 32.57 -23.27 -2.37
C ILE A 176 33.00 -23.60 -3.81
N ALA A 177 32.24 -24.45 -4.48
CA ALA A 177 32.52 -24.79 -5.88
C ALA A 177 32.46 -23.54 -6.80
N PRO A 178 33.21 -23.47 -7.91
CA PRO A 178 33.19 -22.33 -8.81
C PRO A 178 31.78 -21.87 -9.19
N LEU A 179 31.49 -20.57 -9.05
CA LEU A 179 30.14 -20.03 -9.22
C LEU A 179 29.69 -19.99 -10.69
N ALA A 180 30.67 -19.84 -11.61
CA ALA A 180 30.37 -19.75 -13.05
C ALA A 180 29.77 -21.04 -13.64
N THR A 181 29.88 -22.18 -12.95
CA THR A 181 29.41 -23.48 -13.46
C THR A 181 27.89 -23.60 -13.52
N ASP A 182 27.16 -22.77 -12.78
CA ASP A 182 25.69 -22.82 -12.67
C ASP A 182 25.05 -21.43 -12.62
N ASN A 183 25.75 -20.40 -13.12
CA ASN A 183 25.29 -19.01 -13.13
C ASN A 183 24.89 -18.46 -11.75
N THR A 184 25.52 -18.94 -10.68
CA THR A 184 25.41 -18.33 -9.34
C THR A 184 26.34 -17.12 -9.27
N VAL A 185 25.87 -16.02 -8.69
CA VAL A 185 26.60 -14.75 -8.56
C VAL A 185 26.54 -14.26 -7.12
N ILE A 186 27.67 -13.97 -6.53
CA ILE A 186 27.78 -13.15 -5.32
C ILE A 186 28.22 -11.75 -5.79
N PRO A 187 27.32 -10.74 -5.79
CA PRO A 187 27.63 -9.45 -6.39
C PRO A 187 28.68 -8.69 -5.58
N THR A 188 29.73 -8.20 -6.23
CA THR A 188 30.75 -7.32 -5.62
C THR A 188 30.50 -5.83 -5.87
N ILE A 189 29.53 -5.52 -6.73
CA ILE A 189 29.00 -4.20 -7.01
C ILE A 189 27.47 -4.25 -6.87
N ASN A 190 26.82 -3.10 -6.73
CA ASN A 190 25.36 -3.04 -6.79
C ASN A 190 24.89 -3.38 -8.20
N VAL A 191 23.94 -4.30 -8.33
CA VAL A 191 23.41 -4.71 -9.64
C VAL A 191 21.89 -4.47 -9.70
N PRO A 192 21.34 -4.08 -10.87
CA PRO A 192 19.89 -4.02 -11.03
C PRO A 192 19.28 -5.40 -10.79
N TRP A 193 18.19 -5.44 -10.06
CA TRP A 193 17.42 -6.68 -9.87
C TRP A 193 16.42 -6.86 -11.02
N HIS A 194 16.82 -7.56 -12.06
CA HIS A 194 15.93 -7.87 -13.17
C HIS A 194 14.96 -8.99 -12.82
N ARG A 195 13.78 -8.98 -13.46
CA ARG A 195 12.81 -10.05 -13.35
C ARG A 195 13.30 -11.29 -14.06
N ALA A 196 13.01 -12.47 -13.52
CA ALA A 196 13.37 -13.75 -14.16
C ALA A 196 12.75 -13.91 -15.56
N LYS A 197 11.54 -13.34 -15.74
CA LYS A 197 10.81 -13.26 -17.01
C LYS A 197 10.07 -11.92 -17.06
N GLU A 198 9.95 -11.34 -18.23
CA GLU A 198 9.17 -10.13 -18.43
C GLU A 198 7.72 -10.34 -17.98
N GLY A 199 7.16 -9.36 -17.27
CA GLY A 199 5.80 -9.45 -16.71
C GLY A 199 5.65 -10.34 -15.47
N SER A 200 6.70 -11.07 -15.04
CA SER A 200 6.67 -11.85 -13.79
C SER A 200 7.16 -11.02 -12.60
N PRO A 201 6.70 -11.32 -11.37
CA PRO A 201 7.23 -10.67 -10.17
C PRO A 201 8.67 -11.08 -9.87
N ARG A 202 9.42 -10.22 -9.17
CA ARG A 202 10.69 -10.57 -8.54
C ARG A 202 10.41 -11.44 -7.32
N ILE A 203 11.18 -12.51 -7.14
CA ILE A 203 11.01 -13.43 -6.00
C ILE A 203 12.37 -13.65 -5.34
N ALA A 204 12.42 -13.47 -4.03
CA ALA A 204 13.56 -13.80 -3.20
C ALA A 204 13.25 -14.94 -2.22
N LEU A 205 14.25 -15.76 -1.96
CA LEU A 205 14.26 -16.69 -0.83
C LEU A 205 15.10 -16.08 0.30
N VAL A 206 14.54 -16.05 1.50
CA VAL A 206 15.23 -15.67 2.75
C VAL A 206 15.35 -16.90 3.61
N ASN A 207 16.55 -17.26 4.03
CA ASN A 207 16.74 -18.38 4.92
C ASN A 207 17.60 -18.04 6.14
N ASN A 208 17.26 -18.65 7.27
CA ASN A 208 18.02 -18.56 8.51
C ASN A 208 18.09 -19.90 9.19
N PHE A 209 19.26 -20.19 9.76
CA PHE A 209 19.54 -21.47 10.40
C PHE A 209 20.00 -21.25 11.84
N GLY A 210 19.43 -22.03 12.76
CA GLY A 210 19.84 -22.03 14.16
C GLY A 210 20.94 -23.04 14.44
N ALA A 211 21.83 -22.73 15.35
CA ALA A 211 22.95 -23.61 15.74
C ALA A 211 22.49 -25.01 16.23
N SER A 212 21.28 -25.10 16.83
CA SER A 212 20.68 -26.38 17.25
C SER A 212 20.07 -27.17 16.11
N GLY A 213 20.18 -26.71 14.87
CA GLY A 213 19.68 -27.38 13.67
C GLY A 213 18.28 -26.97 13.22
N SER A 214 17.66 -25.99 13.84
CA SER A 214 16.39 -25.40 13.37
C SER A 214 16.66 -24.63 12.09
N ASN A 215 15.92 -24.91 11.03
CA ASN A 215 16.03 -24.22 9.74
C ASN A 215 14.70 -23.58 9.39
N ALA A 216 14.74 -22.36 8.88
CA ALA A 216 13.56 -21.64 8.38
C ALA A 216 13.87 -20.98 7.05
N ALA A 217 12.89 -20.98 6.14
CA ALA A 217 12.96 -20.27 4.88
C ALA A 217 11.62 -19.66 4.52
N VAL A 218 11.67 -18.51 3.87
CA VAL A 218 10.49 -17.76 3.42
C VAL A 218 10.69 -17.31 1.98
N LEU A 219 9.64 -17.41 1.15
CA LEU A 219 9.59 -16.82 -0.18
C LEU A 219 8.86 -15.49 -0.11
N VAL A 220 9.53 -14.45 -0.61
CA VAL A 220 9.00 -13.08 -0.68
C VAL A 220 8.92 -12.66 -2.14
N GLU A 221 7.74 -12.25 -2.56
CA GLU A 221 7.44 -11.85 -3.93
C GLU A 221 7.14 -10.35 -4.02
N GLU A 222 7.55 -9.74 -5.11
CA GLU A 222 7.16 -8.38 -5.48
C GLU A 222 5.64 -8.30 -5.65
N HIS A 223 5.01 -7.32 -5.02
CA HIS A 223 3.63 -7.00 -5.35
C HIS A 223 3.58 -6.21 -6.67
N MET A 224 2.99 -6.82 -7.69
CA MET A 224 2.75 -6.17 -8.97
C MET A 224 1.48 -5.34 -8.86
N SER A 225 1.64 -4.03 -8.66
CA SER A 225 0.49 -3.12 -8.73
C SER A 225 -0.03 -3.05 -10.16
N GLU A 226 -1.28 -3.37 -10.39
CA GLU A 226 -1.95 -3.03 -11.64
C GLU A 226 -1.99 -1.50 -11.73
N GLN A 227 -1.23 -0.94 -12.67
CA GLN A 227 -1.37 0.47 -13.00
C GLN A 227 -2.75 0.64 -13.63
N SER A 228 -3.71 1.10 -12.83
CA SER A 228 -5.04 1.40 -13.35
C SER A 228 -4.91 2.50 -14.42
N PRO A 229 -5.45 2.31 -15.62
CA PRO A 229 -5.45 3.32 -16.70
C PRO A 229 -6.35 4.53 -16.41
N LEU A 230 -6.85 4.65 -15.17
CA LEU A 230 -7.70 5.75 -14.71
C LEU A 230 -7.05 7.14 -14.73
N SER A 231 -5.76 7.26 -15.11
CA SER A 231 -5.07 8.56 -15.10
C SER A 231 -5.62 9.56 -16.13
N GLU A 232 -6.17 9.11 -17.26
CA GLU A 232 -6.64 9.99 -18.34
C GLU A 232 -8.08 10.49 -18.14
N LEU A 233 -8.89 9.82 -17.32
CA LEU A 233 -10.29 10.19 -17.08
C LEU A 233 -10.49 11.21 -15.97
N LEU A 234 -9.42 11.60 -15.26
CA LEU A 234 -9.49 12.39 -14.03
C LEU A 234 -8.99 13.83 -14.16
N ASP A 235 -8.68 14.28 -15.38
CA ASP A 235 -8.31 15.68 -15.62
C ASP A 235 -9.46 16.63 -15.29
N GLY A 236 -9.20 17.60 -14.42
CA GLY A 236 -10.16 18.61 -13.99
C GLY A 236 -10.95 18.27 -12.72
N ILE A 237 -10.79 17.08 -12.13
CA ILE A 237 -11.42 16.74 -10.85
C ILE A 237 -10.69 17.45 -9.70
N SER A 238 -11.47 18.05 -8.80
CA SER A 238 -10.97 18.66 -7.58
C SER A 238 -10.97 17.64 -6.44
N TYR A 239 -9.82 17.46 -5.79
CA TYR A 239 -9.64 16.56 -4.67
C TYR A 239 -9.64 17.33 -3.34
N VAL A 240 -10.05 16.66 -2.26
CA VAL A 240 -9.98 17.21 -0.90
C VAL A 240 -8.68 16.80 -0.24
N PHE A 241 -8.02 17.74 0.44
CA PHE A 241 -6.81 17.51 1.21
C PHE A 241 -7.03 18.01 2.63
N GLY A 242 -6.71 17.19 3.62
CA GLY A 242 -6.89 17.49 5.03
C GLY A 242 -5.61 17.42 5.83
N LEU A 243 -5.34 18.38 6.69
CA LEU A 243 -4.31 18.31 7.72
C LEU A 243 -4.94 18.48 9.09
N SER A 244 -4.41 17.77 10.07
CA SER A 244 -4.85 17.94 11.46
C SER A 244 -3.71 17.69 12.45
N ALA A 245 -3.78 18.37 13.61
CA ALA A 245 -2.84 18.20 14.67
C ALA A 245 -3.50 18.38 16.06
N LYS A 246 -2.77 18.08 17.13
CA LYS A 246 -3.24 18.22 18.50
C LYS A 246 -3.38 19.68 18.93
N ASP A 247 -2.57 20.56 18.34
CA ASP A 247 -2.51 22.00 18.62
C ASP A 247 -2.18 22.79 17.36
N GLY A 248 -2.33 24.14 17.41
CA GLY A 248 -2.07 25.04 16.29
C GLY A 248 -0.61 25.03 15.82
N PRO A 249 0.38 25.22 16.72
CA PRO A 249 1.80 25.18 16.34
C PRO A 249 2.22 23.88 15.64
N SER A 250 1.74 22.73 16.13
CA SER A 250 1.99 21.44 15.49
C SER A 250 1.37 21.34 14.10
N LEU A 251 0.19 21.93 13.90
CA LEU A 251 -0.46 21.99 12.58
C LEU A 251 0.32 22.86 11.60
N ASP A 252 0.82 24.02 12.05
CA ASP A 252 1.65 24.91 11.21
C ASP A 252 2.99 24.26 10.85
N ALA A 253 3.62 23.58 11.80
CA ALA A 253 4.84 22.81 11.54
C ALA A 253 4.59 21.67 10.52
N LEU A 254 3.46 20.97 10.63
CA LEU A 254 3.05 19.92 9.69
C LEU A 254 2.79 20.50 8.31
N ARG A 255 2.06 21.64 8.22
CA ARG A 255 1.81 22.38 6.97
C ARG A 255 3.12 22.74 6.27
N SER A 256 4.07 23.31 7.01
CA SER A 256 5.38 23.69 6.46
C SER A 256 6.14 22.48 5.89
N LYS A 257 6.12 21.34 6.59
CA LYS A 257 6.72 20.09 6.09
C LYS A 257 6.05 19.60 4.80
N TYR A 258 4.73 19.67 4.69
CA TYR A 258 4.02 19.29 3.47
C TYR A 258 4.35 20.25 2.31
N LEU A 259 4.43 21.56 2.56
CA LEU A 259 4.80 22.54 1.54
C LEU A 259 6.20 22.28 0.98
N THR A 260 7.19 22.04 1.85
CA THR A 260 8.55 21.66 1.42
C THR A 260 8.53 20.33 0.65
N TRP A 261 7.88 19.32 1.19
CA TRP A 261 7.81 18.00 0.56
C TRP A 261 7.15 18.04 -0.83
N LEU A 262 6.08 18.83 -1.00
CA LEU A 262 5.42 19.01 -2.30
C LEU A 262 6.29 19.68 -3.35
N GLN A 263 7.30 20.47 -2.95
CA GLN A 263 8.27 21.08 -3.87
C GLN A 263 9.31 20.07 -4.36
N ASP A 264 9.74 19.17 -3.48
CA ASP A 264 10.87 18.24 -3.72
C ASP A 264 10.50 16.98 -4.52
N ILE A 265 9.20 16.64 -4.63
CA ILE A 265 8.78 15.35 -5.23
C ILE A 265 7.92 15.58 -6.49
N PRO A 266 8.52 15.53 -7.68
CA PRO A 266 7.80 15.78 -8.94
C PRO A 266 6.88 14.66 -9.40
N THR A 267 7.04 13.41 -8.91
CA THR A 267 6.45 12.20 -9.50
C THR A 267 5.20 11.65 -8.82
N GLN A 268 4.81 12.18 -7.66
CA GLN A 268 3.63 11.66 -6.94
C GLN A 268 2.32 12.13 -7.57
N ARG A 269 1.39 11.21 -7.82
CA ARG A 269 0.06 11.56 -8.32
C ARG A 269 -0.72 12.32 -7.24
N ILE A 270 -1.38 13.39 -7.63
CA ILE A 270 -2.14 14.25 -6.71
C ILE A 270 -3.25 13.46 -5.99
N ILE A 271 -3.85 12.48 -6.65
CA ILE A 271 -4.89 11.62 -6.07
C ILE A 271 -4.35 10.76 -4.91
N ASP A 272 -3.13 10.24 -5.01
CA ASP A 272 -2.51 9.44 -3.94
C ASP A 272 -2.20 10.30 -2.70
N VAL A 273 -1.83 11.57 -2.95
CA VAL A 273 -1.64 12.56 -1.88
C VAL A 273 -2.96 12.85 -1.18
N ALA A 274 -4.03 13.11 -1.95
CA ALA A 274 -5.37 13.35 -1.42
C ALA A 274 -5.87 12.17 -0.57
N TYR A 275 -5.77 10.95 -1.11
CA TYR A 275 -6.14 9.73 -0.40
C TYR A 275 -5.36 9.57 0.91
N THR A 276 -4.04 9.77 0.86
CA THR A 276 -3.20 9.64 2.05
C THR A 276 -3.56 10.65 3.12
N MET A 277 -3.78 11.92 2.72
CA MET A 277 -4.08 13.01 3.65
C MET A 277 -5.48 12.90 4.28
N THR A 278 -6.44 12.29 3.60
CA THR A 278 -7.82 12.16 4.06
C THR A 278 -8.14 10.81 4.69
N ALA A 279 -7.80 9.71 4.01
CA ALA A 279 -8.20 8.36 4.41
C ALA A 279 -7.18 7.63 5.30
N ARG A 280 -5.89 8.05 5.27
CA ARG A 280 -4.80 7.32 5.92
C ARG A 280 -4.12 8.08 7.06
N ARG A 281 -4.78 9.10 7.61
CA ARG A 281 -4.27 9.87 8.75
C ARG A 281 -5.30 9.93 9.87
N GLN A 282 -4.81 9.83 11.10
CA GLN A 282 -5.63 10.11 12.27
C GLN A 282 -6.03 11.58 12.26
N VAL A 283 -7.30 11.84 12.58
CA VAL A 283 -7.86 13.20 12.60
C VAL A 283 -7.83 13.74 14.03
N TYR A 284 -7.24 14.92 14.18
CA TYR A 284 -7.07 15.64 15.44
C TYR A 284 -7.97 16.89 15.51
N PRO A 285 -8.08 17.56 16.69
CA PRO A 285 -9.00 18.69 16.88
C PRO A 285 -8.69 19.91 16.01
N TYR A 286 -7.42 20.29 15.82
CA TYR A 286 -7.04 21.41 14.95
C TYR A 286 -6.96 20.91 13.52
N ARG A 287 -7.76 21.50 12.64
CA ARG A 287 -7.96 21.01 11.27
C ARG A 287 -7.94 22.11 10.25
N LEU A 288 -7.38 21.82 9.10
CA LEU A 288 -7.61 22.56 7.86
C LEU A 288 -7.98 21.59 6.75
N ALA A 289 -8.79 22.04 5.80
CA ALA A 289 -9.12 21.32 4.60
C ALA A 289 -9.11 22.26 3.41
N VAL A 290 -8.55 21.80 2.30
CA VAL A 290 -8.51 22.54 1.04
C VAL A 290 -8.89 21.63 -0.11
N THR A 291 -9.27 22.23 -1.24
CA THR A 291 -9.49 21.52 -2.50
C THR A 291 -8.48 21.98 -3.55
N ALA A 292 -8.01 21.06 -4.37
CA ALA A 292 -7.10 21.37 -5.47
C ALA A 292 -7.23 20.31 -6.58
N ARG A 293 -6.97 20.69 -7.83
CA ARG A 293 -6.94 19.80 -9.00
C ARG A 293 -5.55 19.32 -9.33
N ASN A 294 -4.55 20.12 -8.94
CA ASN A 294 -3.15 19.86 -9.24
C ASN A 294 -2.26 20.33 -8.08
N ARG A 295 -0.96 20.02 -8.19
CA ARG A 295 0.02 20.34 -7.16
C ARG A 295 0.17 21.85 -6.90
N ALA A 296 0.20 22.68 -7.95
CA ALA A 296 0.39 24.11 -7.81
C ALA A 296 -0.79 24.75 -7.04
N GLU A 297 -2.02 24.35 -7.39
CA GLU A 297 -3.23 24.73 -6.64
C GLU A 297 -3.16 24.27 -5.18
N LEU A 298 -2.69 23.03 -4.93
CA LEU A 298 -2.58 22.48 -3.57
C LEU A 298 -1.57 23.28 -2.73
N VAL A 299 -0.40 23.59 -3.26
CA VAL A 299 0.63 24.37 -2.57
C VAL A 299 0.07 25.76 -2.19
N ASN A 300 -0.55 26.45 -3.14
CA ASN A 300 -1.15 27.76 -2.90
C ASN A 300 -2.29 27.71 -1.87
N ALA A 301 -3.17 26.73 -1.99
CA ALA A 301 -4.29 26.56 -1.07
C ALA A 301 -3.81 26.22 0.35
N LEU A 302 -2.84 25.31 0.51
CA LEU A 302 -2.28 24.98 1.82
C LEU A 302 -1.55 26.15 2.48
N ALA A 303 -0.84 26.96 1.70
CA ALA A 303 -0.09 28.10 2.22
C ALA A 303 -1.01 29.15 2.87
N SER A 304 -2.19 29.38 2.30
CA SER A 304 -3.13 30.44 2.73
C SER A 304 -4.30 29.95 3.59
N ALA A 305 -4.54 28.62 3.68
CA ALA A 305 -5.72 28.10 4.36
C ALA A 305 -5.73 28.41 5.86
N PRO A 306 -6.80 28.99 6.40
CA PRO A 306 -6.99 29.07 7.84
C PRO A 306 -7.26 27.68 8.41
N PHE A 307 -6.91 27.46 9.66
CA PHE A 307 -7.33 26.26 10.39
C PHE A 307 -8.31 26.60 11.50
N THR A 308 -9.11 25.63 11.88
CA THR A 308 -10.09 25.78 12.96
C THR A 308 -9.86 24.69 14.01
N ARG A 309 -10.19 25.01 15.27
CA ARG A 309 -10.32 24.00 16.32
C ARG A 309 -11.75 23.46 16.30
N VAL A 310 -11.90 22.18 16.05
CA VAL A 310 -13.20 21.49 16.10
C VAL A 310 -13.51 21.10 17.54
N SER A 311 -14.68 21.51 18.03
CA SER A 311 -15.17 21.11 19.36
C SER A 311 -15.44 19.60 19.39
N LYS A 312 -15.32 19.00 20.59
CA LYS A 312 -15.76 17.61 20.80
C LYS A 312 -17.28 17.46 20.75
N ASP A 313 -18.00 18.52 21.07
CA ASP A 313 -19.46 18.57 21.03
C ASP A 313 -19.93 18.98 19.62
N LEU A 314 -19.75 18.09 18.66
CA LEU A 314 -20.35 18.26 17.35
C LEU A 314 -21.87 18.04 17.48
N SER A 315 -22.63 19.13 17.44
CA SER A 315 -24.07 19.10 17.11
C SER A 315 -24.21 18.44 15.73
N GLY A 316 -25.18 17.52 15.59
CA GLY A 316 -25.35 16.74 14.37
C GLY A 316 -25.53 17.60 13.10
N VAL A 317 -25.34 17.00 11.95
CA VAL A 317 -25.49 17.65 10.64
C VAL A 317 -26.98 17.82 10.33
N ILE A 318 -27.38 19.01 9.87
CA ILE A 318 -28.72 19.29 9.39
C ILE A 318 -28.67 19.41 7.86
N PHE A 319 -29.55 18.67 7.16
CA PHE A 319 -29.72 18.87 5.72
C PHE A 319 -30.78 19.95 5.46
N ILE A 320 -30.38 20.97 4.71
CA ILE A 320 -31.26 22.07 4.33
C ILE A 320 -31.52 21.98 2.83
N PHE A 321 -32.79 21.88 2.46
CA PHE A 321 -33.26 21.83 1.07
C PHE A 321 -33.88 23.18 0.69
N THR A 322 -33.34 23.81 -0.37
CA THR A 322 -33.72 25.20 -0.74
C THR A 322 -35.07 25.30 -1.43
N GLY A 323 -35.57 24.23 -2.02
CA GLY A 323 -36.89 24.14 -2.67
C GLY A 323 -36.91 24.77 -4.07
N GLN A 324 -36.92 26.08 -4.19
CA GLN A 324 -36.86 26.81 -5.47
C GLN A 324 -35.50 27.41 -5.67
N GLY A 325 -34.70 26.82 -6.56
CA GLY A 325 -33.37 27.30 -6.94
C GLY A 325 -33.26 27.60 -8.44
N LYS A 326 -32.19 28.23 -8.86
CA LYS A 326 -31.85 28.38 -10.29
C LYS A 326 -31.52 26.97 -10.86
N CYS A 327 -32.28 26.56 -11.88
CA CYS A 327 -31.97 25.41 -12.68
C CYS A 327 -31.23 25.89 -13.94
N TYR A 328 -30.19 25.16 -14.32
CA TYR A 328 -29.43 25.41 -15.55
C TYR A 328 -29.03 24.10 -16.20
N ARG A 329 -28.83 24.10 -17.51
CA ARG A 329 -28.33 22.94 -18.25
C ARG A 329 -26.96 22.53 -17.76
N GLY A 330 -26.72 21.23 -17.62
CA GLY A 330 -25.50 20.69 -17.09
C GLY A 330 -25.36 20.79 -15.55
N MET A 331 -26.41 21.21 -14.83
CA MET A 331 -26.44 21.21 -13.38
C MET A 331 -26.18 19.79 -12.84
N GLY A 332 -25.14 19.58 -12.03
CA GLY A 332 -24.77 18.26 -11.51
C GLY A 332 -24.16 17.29 -12.53
N ARG A 333 -23.87 17.72 -13.78
CA ARG A 333 -23.34 16.87 -14.85
C ARG A 333 -22.10 16.10 -14.43
N MET A 334 -21.14 16.72 -13.78
CA MET A 334 -19.91 16.05 -13.33
C MET A 334 -20.23 14.91 -12.34
N LEU A 335 -21.11 15.16 -11.37
CA LEU A 335 -21.53 14.12 -10.43
C LEU A 335 -22.33 13.00 -11.14
N TYR A 336 -23.16 13.34 -12.12
CA TYR A 336 -23.91 12.36 -12.89
C TYR A 336 -22.99 11.44 -13.71
N LEU A 337 -21.88 11.97 -14.24
CA LEU A 337 -20.91 11.21 -15.04
C LEU A 337 -19.90 10.44 -14.18
N THR A 338 -19.53 10.96 -12.99
CA THR A 338 -18.42 10.41 -12.19
C THR A 338 -18.88 9.63 -10.95
N SER A 339 -20.10 9.86 -10.44
CA SER A 339 -20.62 9.19 -9.25
C SER A 339 -21.75 8.23 -9.60
N HIS A 340 -21.49 6.93 -9.56
CA HIS A 340 -22.52 5.91 -9.80
C HIS A 340 -23.69 5.97 -8.82
N ILE A 341 -23.43 6.36 -7.57
CA ILE A 341 -24.48 6.54 -6.54
C ILE A 341 -25.38 7.73 -6.90
N PHE A 342 -24.79 8.89 -7.23
CA PHE A 342 -25.56 10.06 -7.62
C PHE A 342 -26.37 9.80 -8.90
N LYS A 343 -25.73 9.22 -9.92
CA LYS A 343 -26.37 8.83 -11.18
C LYS A 343 -27.58 7.91 -10.94
N ARG A 344 -27.40 6.88 -10.14
CA ARG A 344 -28.47 5.91 -9.80
C ARG A 344 -29.72 6.61 -9.25
N TYR A 345 -29.58 7.56 -8.34
CA TYR A 345 -30.73 8.25 -7.75
C TYR A 345 -31.35 9.27 -8.70
N ILE A 346 -30.58 9.91 -9.58
CA ILE A 346 -31.13 10.74 -10.66
C ILE A 346 -31.95 9.88 -11.63
N ASP A 347 -31.42 8.73 -12.07
CA ASP A 347 -32.09 7.81 -12.99
C ASP A 347 -33.37 7.22 -12.36
N GLU A 348 -33.37 6.97 -11.04
CA GLU A 348 -34.57 6.55 -10.31
C GLU A 348 -35.64 7.65 -10.30
N CYS A 349 -35.28 8.88 -9.99
CA CYS A 349 -36.20 10.02 -10.07
C CYS A 349 -36.74 10.22 -11.50
N HIS A 350 -35.90 10.12 -12.52
CA HIS A 350 -36.30 10.22 -13.92
C HIS A 350 -37.36 9.18 -14.29
N LYS A 351 -37.16 7.90 -13.92
CA LYS A 351 -38.12 6.83 -14.17
C LYS A 351 -39.46 7.09 -13.50
N ILE A 352 -39.47 7.57 -12.27
CA ILE A 352 -40.68 7.92 -11.54
C ILE A 352 -41.47 9.05 -12.23
N LEU A 353 -40.72 10.07 -12.72
CA LEU A 353 -41.34 11.21 -13.42
C LEU A 353 -41.99 10.76 -14.74
N ILE A 354 -41.29 10.01 -15.56
CA ILE A 354 -41.83 9.45 -16.82
C ILE A 354 -43.04 8.59 -16.55
N PHE A 355 -43.01 7.69 -15.58
CA PHE A 355 -44.11 6.84 -15.21
C PHE A 355 -45.32 7.64 -14.72
N SER A 356 -45.10 8.83 -14.14
CA SER A 356 -46.14 9.74 -13.67
C SER A 356 -46.63 10.72 -14.73
N GLY A 357 -46.22 10.60 -15.99
CA GLY A 357 -46.63 11.44 -17.11
C GLY A 357 -45.92 12.79 -17.20
N PHE A 358 -44.83 13.01 -16.45
CA PHE A 358 -44.03 14.22 -16.53
C PHE A 358 -42.86 14.09 -17.51
N ALA A 359 -42.31 15.23 -17.93
CA ALA A 359 -41.10 15.26 -18.72
C ALA A 359 -39.90 14.67 -17.97
N GLY A 360 -39.03 13.98 -18.68
CA GLY A 360 -37.79 13.44 -18.09
C GLY A 360 -36.78 14.53 -17.77
N ILE A 361 -35.91 14.24 -16.80
CA ILE A 361 -34.90 15.20 -16.30
C ILE A 361 -33.46 14.89 -16.73
N VAL A 362 -33.18 13.71 -17.28
CA VAL A 362 -31.81 13.27 -17.60
C VAL A 362 -31.13 14.22 -18.60
N SER A 363 -31.88 14.76 -19.56
CA SER A 363 -31.35 15.73 -20.54
C SER A 363 -30.74 16.98 -19.88
N ILE A 364 -31.24 17.38 -18.68
CA ILE A 364 -30.70 18.54 -17.94
C ILE A 364 -29.31 18.22 -17.42
N PHE A 365 -29.05 16.98 -16.99
CA PHE A 365 -27.77 16.54 -16.43
C PHE A 365 -26.74 16.15 -17.50
N THR A 366 -27.17 15.77 -18.70
CA THR A 366 -26.29 15.31 -19.78
C THR A 366 -25.94 16.41 -20.77
N ALA A 367 -26.65 17.53 -20.77
CA ALA A 367 -26.42 18.65 -21.68
C ALA A 367 -25.02 19.25 -21.55
N ASN A 368 -24.40 19.60 -22.68
CA ASN A 368 -23.19 20.44 -22.67
C ASN A 368 -23.59 21.89 -22.35
N LEU A 369 -22.73 22.58 -21.60
CA LEU A 369 -22.86 24.02 -21.34
C LEU A 369 -22.67 24.76 -22.66
N THR A 370 -23.74 25.28 -23.25
CA THR A 370 -23.69 26.26 -24.34
C THR A 370 -24.16 27.62 -23.82
N ALA A 371 -23.51 28.69 -24.25
CA ALA A 371 -23.71 30.06 -23.73
C ALA A 371 -25.09 30.68 -24.04
N ASP A 372 -25.99 29.98 -24.74
CA ASP A 372 -27.14 30.59 -25.42
C ASP A 372 -28.53 30.11 -24.98
N ASP A 373 -28.65 29.45 -23.81
CA ASP A 373 -29.93 28.87 -23.38
C ASP A 373 -30.67 29.70 -22.32
N SER A 374 -31.16 30.89 -22.71
CA SER A 374 -32.06 31.74 -21.89
C SER A 374 -33.57 31.49 -22.17
N GLY A 375 -33.97 30.36 -22.73
CA GLY A 375 -35.33 30.12 -23.19
C GLY A 375 -36.32 29.54 -22.18
N ALA A 376 -37.52 30.06 -22.15
CA ALA A 376 -38.63 29.85 -21.22
C ALA A 376 -39.25 28.42 -21.13
N THR A 377 -38.74 27.44 -21.84
CA THR A 377 -39.28 26.05 -21.90
C THR A 377 -38.83 25.17 -20.73
N TYR A 378 -38.07 25.72 -19.80
CA TYR A 378 -37.45 25.00 -18.68
C TYR A 378 -38.30 24.91 -17.40
N ALA A 379 -39.43 25.65 -17.29
CA ALA A 379 -40.11 25.84 -16.00
C ALA A 379 -40.62 24.53 -15.39
N GLU A 380 -41.24 23.63 -16.17
CA GLU A 380 -41.81 22.40 -15.63
C GLU A 380 -40.76 21.34 -15.24
N GLY A 381 -39.74 21.17 -16.03
CA GLY A 381 -38.66 20.23 -15.73
C GLY A 381 -37.70 20.71 -14.64
N CYS A 382 -37.54 22.01 -14.47
CA CYS A 382 -36.61 22.61 -13.52
C CYS A 382 -36.91 22.29 -12.05
N HIS A 383 -38.15 22.34 -11.64
CA HIS A 383 -38.48 22.02 -10.25
C HIS A 383 -38.21 20.55 -9.93
N CYS A 384 -38.55 19.68 -10.86
CA CYS A 384 -38.28 18.24 -10.72
C CYS A 384 -36.77 17.95 -10.71
N ALA A 385 -35.99 18.68 -11.53
CA ALA A 385 -34.55 18.53 -11.60
C ALA A 385 -33.87 19.02 -10.30
N VAL A 386 -34.25 20.19 -9.78
CA VAL A 386 -33.74 20.71 -8.48
C VAL A 386 -34.04 19.72 -7.35
N PHE A 387 -35.27 19.26 -7.25
CA PHE A 387 -35.65 18.23 -6.25
C PHE A 387 -34.80 16.97 -6.40
N SER A 388 -34.62 16.49 -7.62
CA SER A 388 -33.88 15.24 -7.90
C SER A 388 -32.40 15.36 -7.57
N ILE A 389 -31.79 16.53 -7.84
CA ILE A 389 -30.38 16.77 -7.49
C ILE A 389 -30.21 16.86 -5.97
N GLU A 390 -31.09 17.59 -5.28
CA GLU A 390 -31.05 17.68 -3.82
C GLU A 390 -31.25 16.31 -3.17
N PHE A 391 -32.17 15.51 -3.66
CA PHE A 391 -32.40 14.15 -3.20
C PHE A 391 -31.18 13.25 -3.46
N ALA A 392 -30.61 13.27 -4.66
CA ALA A 392 -29.45 12.47 -5.03
C ALA A 392 -28.20 12.87 -4.22
N LEU A 393 -28.01 14.18 -3.98
CA LEU A 393 -26.95 14.69 -3.10
C LEU A 393 -27.12 14.22 -1.65
N ALA A 394 -28.33 14.29 -1.11
CA ALA A 394 -28.60 13.81 0.24
C ALA A 394 -28.29 12.31 0.36
N LYS A 395 -28.69 11.52 -0.63
CA LYS A 395 -28.39 10.09 -0.68
C LYS A 395 -26.89 9.81 -0.81
N LEU A 396 -26.18 10.61 -1.60
CA LEU A 396 -24.72 10.54 -1.73
C LEU A 396 -24.02 10.81 -0.39
N TRP A 397 -24.43 11.89 0.32
CA TRP A 397 -23.88 12.20 1.64
C TRP A 397 -24.13 11.11 2.67
N ILE A 398 -25.35 10.53 2.67
CA ILE A 398 -25.69 9.40 3.55
C ILE A 398 -24.85 8.17 3.22
N TYR A 399 -24.65 7.88 1.93
CA TYR A 399 -23.77 6.80 1.47
C TYR A 399 -22.34 7.00 1.94
N LEU A 400 -21.86 8.24 1.93
CA LEU A 400 -20.52 8.63 2.45
C LEU A 400 -20.46 8.64 4.00
N GLY A 401 -21.52 8.21 4.69
CA GLY A 401 -21.54 8.06 6.15
C GLY A 401 -22.06 9.27 6.92
N ILE A 402 -22.46 10.35 6.25
CA ILE A 402 -23.02 11.54 6.91
C ILE A 402 -24.52 11.33 7.16
N LYS A 403 -24.89 11.13 8.42
CA LYS A 403 -26.29 10.96 8.84
C LYS A 403 -26.83 12.28 9.39
N PRO A 404 -27.86 12.89 8.76
CA PRO A 404 -28.47 14.10 9.30
C PRO A 404 -29.26 13.81 10.57
N VAL A 405 -29.15 14.70 11.56
CA VAL A 405 -30.01 14.66 12.78
C VAL A 405 -31.34 15.34 12.55
N ALA A 406 -31.41 16.24 11.57
CA ALA A 406 -32.65 16.92 11.16
C ALA A 406 -32.58 17.25 9.66
N VAL A 407 -33.77 17.48 9.10
CA VAL A 407 -33.97 17.90 7.72
C VAL A 407 -34.90 19.10 7.71
N VAL A 408 -34.49 20.17 7.04
CA VAL A 408 -35.28 21.40 6.88
C VAL A 408 -35.49 21.66 5.39
N GLY A 409 -36.68 22.05 4.97
CA GLY A 409 -36.95 22.35 3.57
C GLY A 409 -38.06 23.34 3.37
N HIS A 410 -37.99 24.16 2.30
CA HIS A 410 -38.97 25.17 1.95
C HIS A 410 -40.08 24.61 1.04
N ARG A 411 -41.33 24.86 1.38
CA ARG A 411 -42.65 24.64 0.70
C ARG A 411 -42.88 23.30 -0.05
N TYR A 412 -41.99 22.76 -0.86
CA TYR A 412 -42.26 21.58 -1.72
C TYR A 412 -41.76 20.27 -1.17
N VAL A 413 -40.79 20.30 -0.28
CA VAL A 413 -40.09 19.10 0.20
C VAL A 413 -40.84 18.43 1.36
N ILE A 414 -41.66 19.17 2.13
CA ILE A 414 -42.27 18.69 3.38
C ILE A 414 -43.74 18.27 3.21
N LYS A 415 -44.47 18.79 2.21
CA LYS A 415 -45.96 18.64 2.14
C LYS A 415 -46.50 17.33 1.62
N LYS A 416 -45.70 16.38 1.11
CA LYS A 416 -46.24 15.04 0.74
C LYS A 416 -45.39 13.88 1.23
N THR A 417 -45.88 13.28 2.29
CA THR A 417 -45.93 11.87 2.75
C THR A 417 -44.88 10.85 2.20
N ARG A 418 -44.24 11.06 1.06
CA ARG A 418 -43.27 10.12 0.46
C ARG A 418 -41.83 10.32 0.91
N LEU A 419 -41.44 11.51 1.33
CA LEU A 419 -40.12 11.73 1.95
C LEU A 419 -39.98 11.02 3.30
N LYS A 420 -41.06 11.00 4.08
CA LYS A 420 -41.13 10.21 5.33
C LYS A 420 -40.89 8.72 5.08
N ILE A 421 -41.37 8.17 3.97
CA ILE A 421 -41.19 6.76 3.59
C ILE A 421 -39.74 6.47 3.12
N LEU A 422 -39.06 7.42 2.48
CA LEU A 422 -37.70 7.24 2.02
C LEU A 422 -36.66 7.32 3.15
N PHE A 423 -36.95 8.05 4.21
CA PHE A 423 -36.07 8.15 5.39
C PHE A 423 -36.45 7.19 6.52
N THR A 424 -37.71 6.71 6.63
CA THR A 424 -38.15 5.79 7.68
C THR A 424 -37.76 4.34 7.49
N LYS A 425 -37.29 3.93 6.30
CA LYS A 425 -36.69 2.59 6.12
C LYS A 425 -35.27 2.49 6.70
N SER A 426 -34.66 3.58 7.14
CA SER A 426 -33.41 3.61 7.88
C SER A 426 -33.66 4.20 9.27
N ASN A 427 -34.04 3.43 10.29
CA ASN A 427 -34.11 3.69 11.74
C ASN A 427 -33.71 5.11 12.23
N LEU A 428 -34.18 6.18 11.58
CA LEU A 428 -33.95 7.56 11.94
C LEU A 428 -35.29 8.12 12.47
N ASN A 429 -35.38 8.29 13.79
CA ASN A 429 -36.44 9.08 14.44
C ASN A 429 -36.24 10.56 14.05
N LEU A 430 -36.88 10.99 12.99
CA LEU A 430 -36.88 12.39 12.54
C LEU A 430 -38.07 13.11 13.16
N ASN A 431 -37.84 13.86 14.21
CA ASN A 431 -38.81 14.88 14.67
C ASN A 431 -38.75 16.04 13.66
N ALA A 432 -39.79 16.15 12.84
CA ALA A 432 -39.96 17.27 11.91
C ALA A 432 -40.34 18.54 12.71
N ILE A 433 -39.44 19.52 12.69
CA ILE A 433 -39.77 20.88 13.16
C ILE A 433 -40.47 21.58 12.00
N GLN A 434 -41.80 21.79 12.12
CA GLN A 434 -42.56 22.69 11.25
C GLN A 434 -42.34 24.12 11.76
N SER A 435 -41.68 24.94 10.99
CA SER A 435 -41.82 26.41 11.13
C SER A 435 -42.89 26.89 10.18
N GLY A 436 -43.83 27.65 10.69
CA GLY A 436 -44.98 28.23 10.00
C GLY A 436 -44.63 29.21 8.86
#